data_39ed248670b4a3a6c06dfdc210f368a1
#
_entry.id   39ed248670b4a3a6c06dfdc210f368a1
#
_cell.length_a   1.000
_cell.length_b   1.000
_cell.length_c   1.000
_cell.angle_alpha   90.00
_cell.angle_beta   90.00
_cell.angle_gamma   90.00
#
_symmetry.space_group_name_H-M   'P 1'
#
loop_
_entity.id
_entity.type
_entity.pdbx_description
1 polymer ?
#
loop_
_entity_poly.entity_id
_entity_poly.type
_entity_poly.pdbx_seq_one_letter_code
_entity_poly.pdbx_strand_id
1 'polypeptide(L)'
;MKIIVCVDDNNGMMFNKRRQSRDSVLIQDIVGSLNSGNLLIDPYSEKLFSNSDVDTFFISEEFLSEAEPDDYCFVENHSLTEHAPRIDELIIYRWNRNYPADTYLDIDPAALGMKLVSTTEFVGSSHDKITKELYSK
;
A
#
# COMPACT_ATOMS: atom_id res chain seq x y z
N MET A 1 -11.71 -1.72 6.07
CA MET A 1 -10.94 -1.35 4.87
C MET A 1 -9.65 -2.14 4.76
N LYS A 2 -9.13 -2.26 3.56
CA LYS A 2 -7.91 -2.99 3.26
C LYS A 2 -6.84 -2.00 2.85
N ILE A 3 -5.69 -2.04 3.50
CA ILE A 3 -4.62 -1.06 3.29
C ILE A 3 -3.51 -1.68 2.45
N ILE A 4 -3.01 -0.92 1.48
CA ILE A 4 -1.87 -1.31 0.64
C ILE A 4 -0.77 -0.28 0.87
N VAL A 5 0.43 -0.74 1.21
CA VAL A 5 1.62 0.11 1.38
C VAL A 5 2.84 -0.51 0.72
N CYS A 6 3.79 0.35 0.35
CA CYS A 6 5.11 -0.06 -0.14
C CYS A 6 6.15 0.45 0.85
N VAL A 7 7.04 -0.43 1.30
CA VAL A 7 8.03 -0.09 2.31
C VAL A 7 9.43 -0.59 1.94
N ASP A 8 10.45 0.10 2.46
CA ASP A 8 11.83 -0.37 2.37
C ASP A 8 12.17 -1.33 3.53
N ASP A 9 13.44 -1.70 3.68
CA ASP A 9 13.89 -2.65 4.70
C ASP A 9 13.65 -2.15 6.14
N ASN A 10 13.48 -0.85 6.34
CA ASN A 10 13.25 -0.23 7.64
C ASN A 10 11.81 0.26 7.81
N ASN A 11 10.87 -0.24 7.00
CA ASN A 11 9.48 0.21 6.98
C ASN A 11 9.31 1.66 6.57
N GLY A 12 10.29 2.24 5.88
CA GLY A 12 10.20 3.58 5.33
C GLY A 12 9.25 3.62 4.15
N MET A 13 8.53 4.71 4.01
CA MET A 13 7.54 4.92 2.96
C MET A 13 7.88 6.11 2.07
N MET A 14 8.34 7.19 2.67
CA MET A 14 8.63 8.42 1.94
C MET A 14 9.88 9.10 2.47
N PHE A 15 10.50 9.91 1.61
CA PHE A 15 11.60 10.78 1.97
C PHE A 15 11.41 12.13 1.32
N ASN A 16 11.52 13.19 2.10
CA ASN A 16 11.44 14.58 1.62
C ASN A 16 10.17 14.82 0.79
N LYS A 17 9.02 14.30 1.30
CA LYS A 17 7.70 14.39 0.68
C LYS A 17 7.59 13.69 -0.68
N ARG A 18 8.48 12.74 -0.97
CA ARG A 18 8.47 11.96 -2.20
C ARG A 18 8.49 10.48 -1.89
N ARG A 19 7.87 9.69 -2.77
CA ARG A 19 7.95 8.23 -2.64
C ARG A 19 9.38 7.76 -2.86
N GLN A 20 9.74 6.69 -2.18
CA GLN A 20 11.10 6.15 -2.23
C GLN A 20 11.42 5.53 -3.59
N SER A 21 10.44 4.88 -4.21
CA SER A 21 10.62 4.20 -5.47
C SER A 21 9.28 3.93 -6.13
N ARG A 22 9.31 3.40 -7.35
CA ARG A 22 8.13 2.93 -8.06
C ARG A 22 8.50 1.81 -8.99
N ASP A 23 7.50 0.99 -9.34
CA ASP A 23 7.70 -0.19 -10.15
C ASP A 23 6.41 -0.53 -10.87
N SER A 24 6.46 -0.63 -12.19
CA SER A 24 5.26 -0.85 -12.99
C SER A 24 4.66 -2.24 -12.77
N VAL A 25 5.49 -3.25 -12.51
CA VAL A 25 5.01 -4.60 -12.23
C VAL A 25 4.27 -4.63 -10.89
N LEU A 26 4.79 -3.92 -9.89
CA LEU A 26 4.11 -3.80 -8.60
C LEU A 26 2.75 -3.12 -8.75
N ILE A 27 2.66 -2.05 -9.53
CA ILE A 27 1.38 -1.36 -9.77
C ILE A 27 0.39 -2.30 -10.45
N GLN A 28 0.83 -3.08 -11.43
CA GLN A 28 -0.01 -4.08 -12.10
C GLN A 28 -0.50 -5.15 -11.12
N ASP A 29 0.35 -5.57 -10.18
CA ASP A 29 -0.04 -6.53 -9.14
C ASP A 29 -1.13 -5.96 -8.23
N ILE A 30 -0.99 -4.70 -7.82
CA ILE A 30 -2.02 -4.02 -7.02
C ILE A 30 -3.35 -4.03 -7.77
N VAL A 31 -3.35 -3.58 -9.01
CA VAL A 31 -4.56 -3.49 -9.83
C VAL A 31 -5.21 -4.86 -10.02
N GLY A 32 -4.40 -5.88 -10.29
CA GLY A 32 -4.89 -7.25 -10.47
C GLY A 32 -5.42 -7.90 -9.19
N SER A 33 -5.09 -7.34 -8.04
CA SER A 33 -5.48 -7.91 -6.74
C SER A 33 -6.77 -7.31 -6.16
N LEU A 34 -7.39 -6.36 -6.84
CA LEU A 34 -8.54 -5.62 -6.29
C LEU A 34 -9.85 -6.43 -6.25
N ASN A 35 -9.97 -7.50 -7.00
CA ASN A 35 -11.13 -8.42 -6.97
C ASN A 35 -12.49 -7.71 -7.03
N SER A 36 -12.64 -6.76 -7.94
CA SER A 36 -13.84 -5.93 -8.09
C SER A 36 -14.03 -4.89 -6.97
N GLY A 37 -13.09 -4.79 -6.04
CA GLY A 37 -13.10 -3.74 -5.02
C GLY A 37 -12.69 -2.39 -5.60
N ASN A 38 -13.06 -1.32 -4.92
CA ASN A 38 -12.66 0.02 -5.27
C ASN A 38 -11.28 0.33 -4.70
N LEU A 39 -10.51 1.12 -5.45
CA LEU A 39 -9.22 1.64 -4.98
C LEU A 39 -9.38 3.12 -4.64
N LEU A 40 -9.08 3.48 -3.40
CA LEU A 40 -9.10 4.86 -2.93
C LEU A 40 -7.67 5.34 -2.73
N ILE A 41 -7.38 6.54 -3.21
CA ILE A 41 -6.02 7.09 -3.16
C ILE A 41 -6.05 8.58 -2.83
N ASP A 42 -4.94 9.06 -2.26
CA ASP A 42 -4.67 10.49 -2.13
C ASP A 42 -4.39 11.10 -3.52
N PRO A 43 -4.70 12.39 -3.74
CA PRO A 43 -4.33 13.05 -5.01
C PRO A 43 -2.86 12.91 -5.39
N TYR A 44 -1.97 12.85 -4.41
CA TYR A 44 -0.54 12.64 -4.66
C TYR A 44 -0.27 11.33 -5.40
N SER A 45 -1.05 10.29 -5.13
CA SER A 45 -0.84 8.95 -5.70
C SER A 45 -1.47 8.77 -7.08
N GLU A 46 -2.26 9.73 -7.56
CA GLU A 46 -3.02 9.60 -8.80
C GLU A 46 -2.15 9.21 -9.99
N LYS A 47 -0.99 9.83 -10.14
CA LYS A 47 -0.13 9.60 -11.29
C LYS A 47 0.44 8.19 -11.37
N LEU A 48 0.56 7.50 -10.24
CA LEU A 48 1.02 6.11 -10.24
C LEU A 48 0.05 5.18 -10.96
N PHE A 49 -1.24 5.51 -10.93
CA PHE A 49 -2.30 4.65 -11.46
C PHE A 49 -2.92 5.17 -12.75
N SER A 50 -2.49 6.32 -13.25
CA SER A 50 -3.11 6.98 -14.40
C SER A 50 -3.05 6.18 -15.69
N ASN A 51 -2.07 5.30 -15.87
CA ASN A 51 -1.91 4.45 -17.04
C ASN A 51 -2.32 2.98 -16.76
N SER A 52 -3.03 2.74 -15.67
CA SER A 52 -3.47 1.41 -15.30
C SER A 52 -4.89 1.15 -15.79
N ASP A 53 -5.26 -0.14 -15.87
CA ASP A 53 -6.60 -0.58 -16.29
C ASP A 53 -7.58 -0.59 -15.11
N VAL A 54 -7.42 0.31 -14.14
CA VAL A 54 -8.37 0.44 -13.03
C VAL A 54 -9.58 1.21 -13.52
N ASP A 55 -10.73 0.54 -13.60
CA ASP A 55 -11.98 1.17 -13.99
C ASP A 55 -12.58 2.02 -12.88
N THR A 56 -12.23 1.72 -11.62
CA THR A 56 -12.84 2.36 -10.46
C THR A 56 -11.77 2.71 -9.43
N PHE A 57 -11.26 3.93 -9.50
CA PHE A 57 -10.52 4.46 -8.36
C PHE A 57 -11.05 5.85 -8.02
N PHE A 58 -10.99 6.16 -6.73
CA PHE A 58 -11.51 7.40 -6.17
C PHE A 58 -10.36 8.19 -5.56
N ILE A 59 -10.32 9.47 -5.88
CA ILE A 59 -9.26 10.38 -5.45
C ILE A 59 -9.84 11.36 -4.46
N SER A 60 -9.30 11.39 -3.23
CA SER A 60 -9.75 12.31 -2.20
C SER A 60 -8.68 12.45 -1.13
N GLU A 61 -8.50 13.64 -0.60
CA GLU A 61 -7.61 13.86 0.54
C GLU A 61 -8.10 13.14 1.79
N GLU A 62 -9.41 12.88 1.87
CA GLU A 62 -10.06 12.20 3.00
C GLU A 62 -10.34 10.72 2.72
N PHE A 63 -9.61 10.10 1.80
CA PHE A 63 -9.91 8.75 1.34
C PHE A 63 -9.93 7.70 2.46
N LEU A 64 -9.08 7.84 3.47
CA LEU A 64 -9.07 6.89 4.58
C LEU A 64 -10.33 6.98 5.44
N SER A 65 -10.88 8.18 5.60
CA SER A 65 -12.12 8.40 6.35
C SER A 65 -13.35 7.97 5.57
N GLU A 66 -13.28 8.04 4.24
CA GLU A 66 -14.39 7.72 3.35
C GLU A 66 -14.49 6.23 3.01
N ALA A 67 -13.45 5.45 3.27
CA ALA A 67 -13.38 4.04 2.86
C ALA A 67 -14.45 3.18 3.53
N GLU A 68 -15.06 2.32 2.73
CA GLU A 68 -16.01 1.29 3.18
C GLU A 68 -15.27 -0.02 3.47
N PRO A 69 -15.93 -1.00 4.12
CA PRO A 69 -15.25 -2.26 4.51
C PRO A 69 -14.57 -3.02 3.39
N ASP A 70 -15.11 -3.00 2.18
CA ASP A 70 -14.55 -3.73 1.04
C ASP A 70 -13.61 -2.91 0.18
N ASP A 71 -13.38 -1.65 0.54
CA ASP A 71 -12.50 -0.77 -0.22
C ASP A 71 -11.03 -1.01 0.09
N TYR A 72 -10.20 -0.84 -0.93
CA TYR A 72 -8.74 -0.83 -0.82
C TYR A 72 -8.27 0.62 -0.78
N CYS A 73 -7.31 0.91 0.10
CA CYS A 73 -6.68 2.22 0.19
C CYS A 73 -5.17 2.07 -0.03
N PHE A 74 -4.65 2.71 -1.06
CA PHE A 74 -3.21 2.77 -1.29
C PHE A 74 -2.66 3.98 -0.55
N VAL A 75 -1.76 3.74 0.41
CA VAL A 75 -1.29 4.77 1.32
C VAL A 75 0.20 5.00 1.13
N GLU A 76 0.58 6.25 0.88
CA GLU A 76 1.99 6.64 0.76
C GLU A 76 2.41 7.64 1.83
N ASN A 77 1.57 8.61 2.14
CA ASN A 77 1.95 9.79 2.93
C ASN A 77 1.01 10.09 4.10
N HIS A 78 0.22 9.12 4.53
CA HIS A 78 -0.71 9.30 5.63
C HIS A 78 -0.37 8.41 6.82
N SER A 79 -0.66 8.91 8.03
CA SER A 79 -0.62 8.10 9.24
C SER A 79 -1.81 7.13 9.25
N LEU A 80 -1.59 5.92 9.73
CA LEU A 80 -2.61 4.88 9.83
C LEU A 80 -3.07 4.62 11.27
N THR A 81 -2.43 5.22 12.26
CA THR A 81 -2.71 4.93 13.67
C THR A 81 -4.15 5.23 14.06
N GLU A 82 -4.71 6.33 13.56
CA GLU A 82 -6.09 6.71 13.87
C GLU A 82 -7.12 5.80 13.20
N HIS A 83 -6.74 5.12 12.12
CA HIS A 83 -7.61 4.25 11.34
C HIS A 83 -7.46 2.78 11.70
N ALA A 84 -6.54 2.44 12.58
CA ALA A 84 -6.20 1.06 12.92
C ALA A 84 -7.41 0.16 13.24
N PRO A 85 -8.41 0.61 14.04
CA PRO A 85 -9.56 -0.24 14.34
C PRO A 85 -10.40 -0.64 13.11
N ARG A 86 -10.33 0.13 12.03
CA ARG A 86 -11.10 -0.10 10.80
C ARG A 86 -10.34 -0.91 9.77
N ILE A 87 -9.08 -1.24 10.02
CA ILE A 87 -8.24 -1.98 9.07
C ILE A 87 -8.48 -3.48 9.25
N ASP A 88 -8.99 -4.12 8.21
CA ASP A 88 -9.28 -5.56 8.22
C ASP A 88 -8.14 -6.37 7.62
N GLU A 89 -7.48 -5.83 6.61
CA GLU A 89 -6.33 -6.45 5.95
C GLU A 89 -5.25 -5.41 5.69
N LEU A 90 -4.00 -5.85 5.74
CA LEU A 90 -2.83 -5.01 5.43
C LEU A 90 -1.98 -5.75 4.42
N ILE A 91 -1.79 -5.14 3.26
CA ILE A 91 -0.99 -5.67 2.17
C ILE A 91 0.29 -4.84 2.10
N ILE A 92 1.42 -5.47 2.39
CA ILE A 92 2.72 -4.79 2.41
C ILE A 92 3.56 -5.30 1.24
N TYR A 93 3.95 -4.38 0.36
CA TYR A 93 4.93 -4.64 -0.68
C TYR A 93 6.28 -4.16 -0.17
N ARG A 94 7.25 -5.06 -0.10
CA ARG A 94 8.61 -4.74 0.34
C ARG A 94 9.52 -4.63 -0.87
N TRP A 95 10.18 -3.46 -0.98
CA TRP A 95 11.13 -3.22 -2.06
C TRP A 95 12.36 -4.14 -1.97
N ASN A 96 12.67 -4.63 -0.76
CA ASN A 96 13.89 -5.38 -0.45
C ASN A 96 15.13 -4.55 -0.74
N ARG A 97 15.03 -3.28 -0.45
CA ARG A 97 16.12 -2.30 -0.56
C ARG A 97 16.03 -1.35 0.62
N ASN A 98 17.15 -0.69 0.88
CA ASN A 98 17.25 0.34 1.91
C ASN A 98 17.31 1.69 1.22
N TYR A 99 16.34 2.55 1.52
CA TYR A 99 16.25 3.90 0.97
C TYR A 99 16.27 4.93 2.10
N PRO A 100 16.66 6.19 1.83
CA PRO A 100 16.42 7.26 2.78
C PRO A 100 14.93 7.39 3.08
N ALA A 101 14.58 7.62 4.35
CA ALA A 101 13.20 7.77 4.77
C ALA A 101 13.08 8.75 5.92
N ASP A 102 11.98 9.49 5.94
CA ASP A 102 11.56 10.33 7.06
C ASP A 102 10.07 10.11 7.41
N THR A 103 9.38 9.30 6.63
CA THR A 103 8.01 8.88 6.88
C THR A 103 7.99 7.35 6.87
N TYR A 104 7.42 6.75 7.90
CA TYR A 104 7.44 5.30 8.11
C TYR A 104 6.03 4.75 8.29
N LEU A 105 5.88 3.46 7.98
CA LEU A 105 4.67 2.73 8.34
C LEU A 105 4.54 2.76 9.87
N ASP A 106 3.45 3.31 10.37
CA ASP A 106 3.27 3.59 11.79
C ASP A 106 2.31 2.64 12.50
N ILE A 107 1.98 1.52 11.87
CA ILE A 107 1.22 0.44 12.49
C ILE A 107 1.99 -0.86 12.39
N ASP A 108 1.80 -1.72 13.40
CA ASP A 108 2.40 -3.06 13.45
C ASP A 108 1.27 -4.08 13.33
N PRO A 109 1.26 -4.93 12.29
CA PRO A 109 0.21 -5.93 12.12
C PRO A 109 0.01 -6.81 13.35
N ALA A 110 1.10 -7.24 13.99
CA ALA A 110 1.02 -8.09 15.19
C ALA A 110 0.32 -7.38 16.34
N ALA A 111 0.61 -6.10 16.53
CA ALA A 111 -0.01 -5.30 17.58
C ALA A 111 -1.52 -5.10 17.33
N LEU A 112 -1.95 -5.17 16.07
CA LEU A 112 -3.36 -5.05 15.68
C LEU A 112 -4.09 -6.41 15.71
N GLY A 113 -3.44 -7.47 16.13
CA GLY A 113 -4.03 -8.80 16.14
C GLY A 113 -4.11 -9.45 14.76
N MET A 114 -3.34 -8.97 13.81
CA MET A 114 -3.28 -9.53 12.46
C MET A 114 -2.27 -10.64 12.36
N LYS A 115 -2.55 -11.61 11.50
CA LYS A 115 -1.65 -12.73 11.21
C LYS A 115 -1.23 -12.69 9.74
N LEU A 116 -0.01 -13.12 9.48
CA LEU A 116 0.47 -13.28 8.10
C LEU A 116 -0.28 -14.44 7.45
N VAL A 117 -1.02 -14.15 6.38
CA VAL A 117 -1.81 -15.11 5.64
C VAL A 117 -1.02 -15.70 4.47
N SER A 118 -0.29 -14.85 3.76
CA SER A 118 0.48 -15.29 2.60
C SER A 118 1.69 -14.38 2.35
N THR A 119 2.70 -14.96 1.71
CA THR A 119 3.89 -14.23 1.25
C THR A 119 4.16 -14.67 -0.19
N THR A 120 4.34 -13.72 -1.07
CA THR A 120 4.63 -13.95 -2.49
C THR A 120 5.82 -13.09 -2.90
N GLU A 121 6.68 -13.62 -3.76
CA GLU A 121 7.81 -12.87 -4.29
C GLU A 121 7.72 -12.83 -5.80
N PHE A 122 8.11 -11.71 -6.40
CA PHE A 122 8.12 -11.56 -7.85
C PHE A 122 9.21 -10.57 -8.29
N VAL A 123 9.56 -10.66 -9.55
CA VAL A 123 10.53 -9.74 -10.17
C VAL A 123 9.79 -8.49 -10.63
N GLY A 124 10.27 -7.32 -10.21
CA GLY A 124 9.70 -6.05 -10.64
C GLY A 124 10.30 -5.56 -11.96
N SER A 125 9.81 -4.42 -12.43
CA SER A 125 10.36 -3.76 -13.62
C SER A 125 11.67 -3.04 -13.31
N SER A 126 11.85 -2.56 -12.09
CA SER A 126 13.07 -1.85 -11.64
C SER A 126 13.65 -2.40 -10.33
N HIS A 127 13.16 -3.55 -9.88
CA HIS A 127 13.61 -4.22 -8.67
C HIS A 127 13.79 -5.70 -8.95
N ASP A 128 14.89 -6.28 -8.44
CA ASP A 128 15.20 -7.68 -8.67
C ASP A 128 14.19 -8.61 -7.98
N LYS A 129 13.73 -8.24 -6.81
CA LYS A 129 12.77 -9.01 -6.05
C LYS A 129 11.91 -8.09 -5.19
N ILE A 130 10.59 -8.24 -5.33
CA ILE A 130 9.61 -7.56 -4.48
C ILE A 130 8.88 -8.63 -3.70
N THR A 131 8.70 -8.42 -2.39
CA THR A 131 7.98 -9.34 -1.53
C THR A 131 6.62 -8.73 -1.17
N LYS A 132 5.56 -9.50 -1.41
CA LYS A 132 4.19 -9.11 -1.06
C LYS A 132 3.74 -9.93 0.14
N GLU A 133 3.36 -9.26 1.21
CA GLU A 133 2.87 -9.89 2.43
C GLU A 133 1.42 -9.47 2.67
N LEU A 134 0.55 -10.45 2.92
CA LEU A 134 -0.85 -10.22 3.26
C LEU A 134 -1.08 -10.58 4.72
N TYR A 135 -1.53 -9.59 5.49
CA TYR A 135 -1.93 -9.76 6.88
C TYR A 135 -3.43 -9.57 7.01
N SER A 136 -4.07 -10.37 7.85
CA SER A 136 -5.51 -10.31 8.09
C SER A 136 -5.83 -10.57 9.56
N LYS A 137 -6.88 -9.95 10.03
CA LYS A 137 -7.43 -10.22 11.37
C LYS A 137 -8.12 -11.57 11.45
#